data_f55a5bfd0b19156afecf76c9b6bbb761
#
_entry.id   f55a5bfd0b19156afecf76c9b6bbb761
#
_cell.length_a   1.000
_cell.length_b   1.000
_cell.length_c   1.000
_cell.angle_alpha   90.00
_cell.angle_beta   90.00
_cell.angle_gamma   90.00
#
_symmetry.space_group_name_H-M   'P 1'
#
loop_
_entity.id
_entity.type
_entity.pdbx_description
1 polymer ?
#
loop_
_entity_poly.entity_id
_entity_poly.type
_entity_poly.pdbx_seq_one_letter_code
_entity_poly.pdbx_strand_id
1 'polypeptide(L)'
;MKIPHFFVLAASVLATVVPTPAKAQTIQVNVSKDNRTIAITATASVIAMADTATIHIGYITYGPDKDAAYAAGSTLSNAIIKALTSAGIPSDTIESENQNVSPVQEYQIDKLTPAEKSQRKFQVSQSWTVRANAADAARILDLAVNAGANQSGQIEWSLKDENAPQAEAAAKALQRARTVAGEMATGLSVKLGNLIYASNETESEPVHPVMRAMPPAPAAMMANKVAPLAINTRRIEKSATVYAVFAIE
;
A
#
# COMPACT_ATOMS: atom_id res chain seq x y z
N MET A 1 70.74 -19.83 11.54
CA MET A 1 69.58 -20.71 11.64
C MET A 1 68.43 -19.99 10.95
N LYS A 2 68.06 -20.41 9.70
CA LYS A 2 67.08 -19.75 8.82
C LYS A 2 65.72 -20.41 9.05
N ILE A 3 64.70 -19.61 9.34
CA ILE A 3 63.30 -20.05 9.51
C ILE A 3 62.57 -19.64 8.20
N PRO A 4 61.91 -20.58 7.48
CA PRO A 4 61.12 -20.21 6.29
C PRO A 4 59.72 -19.75 6.68
N HIS A 5 59.26 -18.64 6.07
CA HIS A 5 57.90 -18.14 6.20
C HIS A 5 57.01 -18.90 5.17
N PHE A 6 56.04 -19.59 5.74
CA PHE A 6 54.92 -20.17 4.95
C PHE A 6 53.86 -19.12 4.68
N PHE A 7 53.67 -18.78 3.41
CA PHE A 7 52.54 -17.99 2.95
C PHE A 7 51.35 -18.93 2.71
N VAL A 8 50.28 -18.78 3.48
CA VAL A 8 49.03 -19.47 3.24
C VAL A 8 48.18 -18.56 2.34
N LEU A 9 47.97 -18.98 1.10
CA LEU A 9 47.08 -18.32 0.13
C LEU A 9 45.66 -18.82 0.40
N ALA A 10 44.78 -17.98 0.95
CA ALA A 10 43.35 -18.26 1.07
C ALA A 10 42.66 -17.94 -0.24
N ALA A 11 42.21 -18.96 -0.96
CA ALA A 11 41.38 -18.82 -2.15
C ALA A 11 39.94 -18.63 -1.76
N SER A 12 39.41 -17.40 -1.94
CA SER A 12 37.99 -17.08 -1.75
C SER A 12 37.20 -17.53 -3.00
N VAL A 13 36.38 -18.56 -2.85
CA VAL A 13 35.42 -19.00 -3.88
C VAL A 13 34.22 -18.08 -3.83
N LEU A 14 34.09 -17.15 -4.79
CA LEU A 14 32.88 -16.38 -5.03
C LEU A 14 31.85 -17.29 -5.71
N ALA A 15 30.84 -17.72 -4.98
CA ALA A 15 29.69 -18.40 -5.55
C ALA A 15 28.79 -17.39 -6.26
N THR A 16 28.84 -17.35 -7.59
CA THR A 16 27.91 -16.58 -8.42
C THR A 16 26.57 -17.33 -8.45
N VAL A 17 25.55 -16.77 -7.76
CA VAL A 17 24.16 -17.23 -7.88
C VAL A 17 23.65 -16.78 -9.26
N VAL A 18 23.58 -17.72 -10.20
CA VAL A 18 22.93 -17.49 -11.50
C VAL A 18 21.41 -17.57 -11.28
N PRO A 19 20.63 -16.50 -11.55
CA PRO A 19 19.18 -16.57 -11.47
C PRO A 19 18.67 -17.52 -12.56
N THR A 20 18.03 -18.62 -12.16
CA THR A 20 17.34 -19.52 -13.07
C THR A 20 16.13 -18.77 -13.66
N PRO A 21 16.00 -18.68 -15.00
CA PRO A 21 14.81 -18.08 -15.60
C PRO A 21 13.58 -18.90 -15.20
N ALA A 22 12.56 -18.21 -14.64
CA ALA A 22 11.24 -18.81 -14.40
C ALA A 22 10.71 -19.32 -15.74
N LYS A 23 10.49 -20.62 -15.86
CA LYS A 23 9.85 -21.21 -17.04
C LYS A 23 8.41 -20.75 -17.07
N ALA A 24 8.06 -19.85 -18.00
CA ALA A 24 6.69 -19.59 -18.36
C ALA A 24 6.04 -20.91 -18.76
N GLN A 25 4.97 -21.31 -18.07
CA GLN A 25 4.19 -22.48 -18.44
C GLN A 25 3.49 -22.17 -19.75
N THR A 26 4.00 -22.70 -20.84
CA THR A 26 3.32 -22.65 -22.13
C THR A 26 2.16 -23.62 -22.09
N ILE A 27 0.94 -23.11 -22.08
CA ILE A 27 -0.27 -23.94 -22.20
C ILE A 27 -0.26 -24.53 -23.63
N GLN A 28 0.02 -25.82 -23.76
CA GLN A 28 -0.07 -26.51 -25.04
C GLN A 28 -1.52 -26.91 -25.28
N VAL A 29 -2.17 -26.26 -26.24
CA VAL A 29 -3.48 -26.67 -26.72
C VAL A 29 -3.26 -27.76 -27.77
N ASN A 30 -3.59 -29.02 -27.45
CA ASN A 30 -3.60 -30.12 -28.43
C ASN A 30 -4.80 -29.97 -29.37
N VAL A 31 -4.56 -29.49 -30.57
CA VAL A 31 -5.60 -29.40 -31.61
C VAL A 31 -5.68 -30.73 -32.37
N SER A 32 -6.82 -31.39 -32.30
CA SER A 32 -7.15 -32.59 -33.13
C SER A 32 -8.42 -32.33 -33.90
N LYS A 33 -8.70 -33.18 -34.91
CA LYS A 33 -9.96 -33.13 -35.68
C LYS A 33 -11.20 -33.32 -34.78
N ASP A 34 -11.03 -33.97 -33.63
CA ASP A 34 -12.11 -34.32 -32.70
C ASP A 34 -12.21 -33.31 -31.53
N ASN A 35 -11.25 -32.37 -31.44
CA ASN A 35 -11.20 -31.38 -30.35
C ASN A 35 -11.32 -29.96 -30.94
N ARG A 36 -12.54 -29.64 -31.35
CA ARG A 36 -12.85 -28.29 -31.88
C ARG A 36 -13.12 -27.36 -30.74
N THR A 37 -12.24 -26.38 -30.57
CA THR A 37 -12.34 -25.42 -29.44
C THR A 37 -11.99 -24.00 -29.88
N ILE A 38 -12.55 -23.04 -29.16
CA ILE A 38 -12.13 -21.63 -29.17
C ILE A 38 -11.53 -21.32 -27.81
N ALA A 39 -10.30 -20.80 -27.79
CA ALA A 39 -9.62 -20.35 -26.59
C ALA A 39 -9.54 -18.82 -26.58
N ILE A 40 -9.95 -18.21 -25.47
CA ILE A 40 -10.02 -16.77 -25.29
C ILE A 40 -9.32 -16.38 -24.00
N THR A 41 -8.46 -15.36 -24.08
CA THR A 41 -8.01 -14.62 -22.91
C THR A 41 -8.80 -13.31 -22.85
N ALA A 42 -9.41 -13.04 -21.72
CA ALA A 42 -10.16 -11.80 -21.51
C ALA A 42 -9.82 -11.21 -20.13
N THR A 43 -9.71 -9.89 -20.09
CA THR A 43 -9.49 -9.12 -18.87
C THR A 43 -10.69 -8.22 -18.61
N ALA A 44 -11.08 -8.11 -17.34
CA ALA A 44 -12.06 -7.13 -16.89
C ALA A 44 -11.64 -6.54 -15.56
N SER A 45 -12.10 -5.32 -15.28
CA SER A 45 -11.85 -4.65 -14.00
C SER A 45 -13.15 -4.22 -13.32
N VAL A 46 -13.06 -4.02 -12.02
CA VAL A 46 -14.10 -3.51 -11.14
C VAL A 46 -13.51 -2.41 -10.28
N ILE A 47 -14.25 -1.32 -10.14
CA ILE A 47 -13.87 -0.20 -9.26
C ILE A 47 -14.70 -0.31 -7.99
N ALA A 48 -14.03 -0.42 -6.85
CA ALA A 48 -14.61 -0.34 -5.51
C ALA A 48 -14.14 0.92 -4.80
N MET A 49 -14.98 1.52 -3.94
CA MET A 49 -14.54 2.59 -3.06
C MET A 49 -13.85 1.97 -1.84
N ALA A 50 -12.70 2.52 -1.45
CA ALA A 50 -12.04 2.10 -0.20
C ALA A 50 -13.01 2.27 0.97
N ASP A 51 -13.13 1.25 1.80
CA ASP A 51 -13.95 1.24 3.01
C ASP A 51 -13.10 1.29 4.28
N THR A 52 -11.79 1.06 4.14
CA THR A 52 -10.81 1.03 5.22
C THR A 52 -9.69 2.03 4.94
N ALA A 53 -9.25 2.72 5.98
CA ALA A 53 -8.09 3.60 5.97
C ALA A 53 -7.11 3.19 7.06
N THR A 54 -5.81 3.14 6.74
CA THR A 54 -4.72 3.07 7.70
C THR A 54 -4.05 4.42 7.72
N ILE A 55 -4.16 5.14 8.84
CA ILE A 55 -3.71 6.51 9.01
C ILE A 55 -2.41 6.50 9.79
N HIS A 56 -1.34 7.05 9.20
CA HIS A 56 -0.05 7.21 9.86
C HIS A 56 -0.06 8.51 10.66
N ILE A 57 0.14 8.39 11.96
CA ILE A 57 0.15 9.48 12.93
C ILE A 57 1.47 9.44 13.66
N GLY A 58 2.08 10.59 13.87
CA GLY A 58 3.34 10.66 14.61
C GLY A 58 3.63 12.03 15.15
N TYR A 59 4.65 12.10 15.98
CA TYR A 59 5.23 13.35 16.44
C TYR A 59 6.75 13.27 16.51
N ILE A 60 7.35 14.44 16.50
CA ILE A 60 8.73 14.68 16.91
C ILE A 60 8.72 15.83 17.91
N THR A 61 9.46 15.67 19.00
CA THR A 61 9.67 16.72 20.01
C THR A 61 11.14 16.78 20.40
N TYR A 62 11.54 17.89 21.02
CA TYR A 62 12.93 18.17 21.32
C TYR A 62 13.11 18.52 22.81
N GLY A 63 14.33 18.38 23.31
CA GLY A 63 14.70 18.81 24.64
C GLY A 63 16.19 19.18 24.74
N PRO A 64 16.57 19.95 25.76
CA PRO A 64 17.96 20.29 26.03
C PRO A 64 18.82 19.11 26.46
N ASP A 65 18.21 18.06 26.97
CA ASP A 65 18.82 16.80 27.35
C ASP A 65 17.87 15.64 27.08
N LYS A 66 18.34 14.41 27.27
CA LYS A 66 17.60 13.20 27.00
C LYS A 66 16.32 13.09 27.84
N ASP A 67 16.40 13.42 29.11
CA ASP A 67 15.31 13.25 30.07
C ASP A 67 14.18 14.26 29.80
N ALA A 68 14.54 15.50 29.52
CA ALA A 68 13.57 16.53 29.13
C ALA A 68 12.89 16.22 27.79
N ALA A 69 13.64 15.72 26.79
CA ALA A 69 13.08 15.30 25.53
C ALA A 69 12.12 14.12 25.70
N TYR A 70 12.51 13.12 26.53
CA TYR A 70 11.69 11.96 26.82
C TYR A 70 10.40 12.32 27.58
N ALA A 71 10.48 13.19 28.59
CA ALA A 71 9.32 13.65 29.33
C ALA A 71 8.30 14.39 28.44
N ALA A 72 8.81 15.28 27.57
CA ALA A 72 7.97 15.97 26.58
C ALA A 72 7.33 14.98 25.59
N GLY A 73 8.09 14.01 25.09
CA GLY A 73 7.61 12.97 24.21
C GLY A 73 6.54 12.10 24.87
N SER A 74 6.76 11.65 26.12
CA SER A 74 5.81 10.86 26.88
C SER A 74 4.48 11.60 27.11
N THR A 75 4.55 12.89 27.44
CA THR A 75 3.36 13.73 27.61
C THR A 75 2.55 13.81 26.34
N LEU A 76 3.23 14.06 25.21
CA LEU A 76 2.59 14.19 23.90
C LEU A 76 2.01 12.86 23.41
N SER A 77 2.76 11.77 23.57
CA SER A 77 2.30 10.41 23.28
C SER A 77 0.98 10.09 23.99
N ASN A 78 0.96 10.31 25.31
CA ASN A 78 -0.24 10.05 26.12
C ASN A 78 -1.42 10.96 25.74
N ALA A 79 -1.16 12.20 25.37
CA ALA A 79 -2.21 13.14 24.93
C ALA A 79 -2.85 12.67 23.62
N ILE A 80 -2.04 12.27 22.64
CA ILE A 80 -2.53 11.76 21.34
C ILE A 80 -3.37 10.50 21.53
N ILE A 81 -2.85 9.50 22.23
CA ILE A 81 -3.57 8.24 22.47
C ILE A 81 -4.87 8.49 23.24
N LYS A 82 -4.83 9.35 24.28
CA LYS A 82 -6.02 9.73 25.03
C LYS A 82 -7.08 10.42 24.17
N ALA A 83 -6.67 11.32 23.28
CA ALA A 83 -7.59 12.00 22.38
C ALA A 83 -8.31 11.04 21.44
N LEU A 84 -7.57 10.10 20.86
CA LEU A 84 -8.12 9.07 19.97
C LEU A 84 -9.07 8.12 20.71
N THR A 85 -8.64 7.56 21.84
CA THR A 85 -9.45 6.61 22.60
C THR A 85 -10.69 7.26 23.21
N SER A 86 -10.58 8.51 23.69
CA SER A 86 -11.74 9.28 24.20
C SER A 86 -12.76 9.63 23.10
N ALA A 87 -12.33 9.68 21.85
CA ALA A 87 -13.20 9.89 20.69
C ALA A 87 -13.80 8.57 20.15
N GLY A 88 -13.60 7.46 20.87
CA GLY A 88 -14.17 6.15 20.54
C GLY A 88 -13.37 5.31 19.55
N ILE A 89 -12.10 5.67 19.29
CA ILE A 89 -11.21 4.81 18.48
C ILE A 89 -10.75 3.64 19.37
N PRO A 90 -11.01 2.38 18.99
CA PRO A 90 -10.61 1.23 19.75
C PRO A 90 -9.08 1.14 19.86
N SER A 91 -8.57 0.83 21.06
CA SER A 91 -7.11 0.77 21.29
C SER A 91 -6.40 -0.34 20.53
N ASP A 92 -7.10 -1.41 20.20
CA ASP A 92 -6.63 -2.53 19.39
C ASP A 92 -6.48 -2.21 17.89
N THR A 93 -7.02 -1.07 17.45
CA THR A 93 -6.82 -0.55 16.09
C THR A 93 -5.68 0.47 15.99
N ILE A 94 -5.03 0.78 17.12
CA ILE A 94 -3.89 1.71 17.20
C ILE A 94 -2.62 0.89 17.44
N GLU A 95 -1.79 0.78 16.42
CA GLU A 95 -0.55 0.00 16.48
C GLU A 95 0.67 0.93 16.51
N SER A 96 1.62 0.66 17.41
CA SER A 96 2.90 1.37 17.45
C SER A 96 3.78 0.93 16.28
N GLU A 97 4.29 1.90 15.53
CA GLU A 97 5.12 1.65 14.35
C GLU A 97 6.61 1.89 14.64
N ASN A 98 6.94 3.04 15.23
CA ASN A 98 8.32 3.41 15.50
C ASN A 98 8.43 4.26 16.78
N GLN A 99 9.52 4.06 17.54
CA GLN A 99 9.92 4.88 18.69
C GLN A 99 11.43 5.10 18.64
N ASN A 100 11.84 6.35 18.72
CA ASN A 100 13.26 6.70 18.71
C ASN A 100 13.58 7.85 19.65
N VAL A 101 14.69 7.71 20.39
CA VAL A 101 15.27 8.77 21.24
C VAL A 101 16.72 8.92 20.80
N SER A 102 17.08 10.06 20.27
CA SER A 102 18.43 10.29 19.72
C SER A 102 18.91 11.73 19.92
N PRO A 103 20.24 11.95 19.94
CA PRO A 103 20.79 13.29 19.80
C PRO A 103 20.38 13.89 18.46
N VAL A 104 20.10 15.18 18.43
CA VAL A 104 19.86 15.92 17.19
C VAL A 104 21.18 16.11 16.46
N GLN A 105 21.21 15.81 15.17
CA GLN A 105 22.41 15.97 14.35
C GLN A 105 22.66 17.46 14.07
N GLU A 106 23.91 17.87 14.06
CA GLU A 106 24.30 19.27 13.90
C GLU A 106 23.74 19.91 12.63
N TYR A 107 23.75 19.19 11.51
CA TYR A 107 23.20 19.68 10.23
C TYR A 107 21.70 19.99 10.27
N GLN A 108 20.94 19.39 11.21
CA GLN A 108 19.49 19.65 11.36
C GLN A 108 19.22 20.98 12.07
N ILE A 109 20.19 21.49 12.81
CA ILE A 109 20.06 22.68 13.63
C ILE A 109 21.02 23.83 13.22
N ASP A 110 21.77 23.68 12.14
CA ASP A 110 22.78 24.65 11.68
C ASP A 110 22.24 26.07 11.55
N LYS A 111 21.01 26.22 11.08
CA LYS A 111 20.35 27.51 10.83
C LYS A 111 19.65 28.08 12.05
N LEU A 112 19.65 27.38 13.18
CA LEU A 112 19.01 27.82 14.40
C LEU A 112 19.92 28.75 15.19
N THR A 113 19.31 29.63 15.99
CA THR A 113 20.04 30.49 16.93
C THR A 113 20.71 29.66 18.03
N PRO A 114 21.77 30.19 18.72
CA PRO A 114 22.40 29.48 19.83
C PRO A 114 21.42 29.07 20.94
N ALA A 115 20.43 29.90 21.23
CA ALA A 115 19.40 29.62 22.22
C ALA A 115 18.51 28.43 21.79
N GLU A 116 18.06 28.39 20.54
CA GLU A 116 17.27 27.27 19.99
C GLU A 116 18.09 25.98 19.94
N LYS A 117 19.38 26.06 19.54
CA LYS A 117 20.28 24.90 19.54
C LYS A 117 20.41 24.29 20.93
N SER A 118 20.50 25.15 21.97
CA SER A 118 20.57 24.65 23.35
C SER A 118 19.34 23.89 23.81
N GLN A 119 18.16 24.21 23.26
CA GLN A 119 16.88 23.55 23.57
C GLN A 119 16.60 22.35 22.71
N ARG A 120 17.37 22.08 21.66
CA ARG A 120 17.13 20.98 20.70
C ARG A 120 18.33 20.04 20.58
N LYS A 121 18.91 19.63 21.71
CA LYS A 121 20.05 18.69 21.73
C LYS A 121 19.62 17.23 21.57
N PHE A 122 18.45 16.88 22.03
CA PHE A 122 17.85 15.56 21.90
C PHE A 122 16.48 15.67 21.27
N GLN A 123 16.11 14.62 20.56
CA GLN A 123 14.77 14.46 19.97
C GLN A 123 14.17 13.12 20.38
N VAL A 124 12.84 13.15 20.49
CA VAL A 124 12.02 11.94 20.60
C VAL A 124 11.02 11.96 19.47
N SER A 125 10.95 10.87 18.72
CA SER A 125 9.92 10.64 17.73
C SER A 125 9.18 9.34 18.03
N GLN A 126 7.89 9.37 17.77
CA GLN A 126 7.05 8.18 17.85
C GLN A 126 5.98 8.24 16.78
N SER A 127 5.66 7.08 16.17
CA SER A 127 4.58 6.96 15.21
C SER A 127 3.71 5.76 15.50
N TRP A 128 2.47 5.85 15.01
CA TRP A 128 1.44 4.83 15.07
C TRP A 128 0.73 4.74 13.75
N THR A 129 0.18 3.58 13.47
CA THR A 129 -0.87 3.40 12.49
C THR A 129 -2.20 3.27 13.21
N VAL A 130 -3.24 3.90 12.64
CA VAL A 130 -4.62 3.79 13.12
C VAL A 130 -5.47 3.23 12.00
N ARG A 131 -6.01 2.03 12.21
CA ARG A 131 -6.91 1.38 11.26
C ARG A 131 -8.35 1.73 11.56
N ALA A 132 -9.07 2.28 10.59
CA ALA A 132 -10.45 2.75 10.77
C ALA A 132 -11.27 2.65 9.47
N ASN A 133 -12.57 2.96 9.56
CA ASN A 133 -13.38 3.14 8.37
C ASN A 133 -12.84 4.32 7.54
N ALA A 134 -12.86 4.18 6.24
CA ALA A 134 -12.37 5.21 5.32
C ALA A 134 -13.01 6.59 5.54
N ALA A 135 -14.30 6.63 5.90
CA ALA A 135 -15.05 7.86 6.19
C ALA A 135 -14.54 8.61 7.44
N ASP A 136 -13.89 7.91 8.38
CA ASP A 136 -13.39 8.48 9.63
C ASP A 136 -11.98 9.08 9.52
N ALA A 137 -11.29 8.87 8.40
CA ALA A 137 -9.88 9.23 8.25
C ALA A 137 -9.59 10.71 8.54
N ALA A 138 -10.40 11.62 7.99
CA ALA A 138 -10.23 13.07 8.22
C ALA A 138 -10.41 13.44 9.71
N ARG A 139 -11.42 12.87 10.36
CA ARG A 139 -11.69 13.11 11.77
C ARG A 139 -10.57 12.58 12.68
N ILE A 140 -10.05 11.40 12.39
CA ILE A 140 -8.96 10.79 13.16
C ILE A 140 -7.69 11.59 13.03
N LEU A 141 -7.33 12.01 11.82
CA LEU A 141 -6.18 12.86 11.58
C LEU A 141 -6.31 14.20 12.31
N ASP A 142 -7.48 14.84 12.25
CA ASP A 142 -7.74 16.11 12.93
C ASP A 142 -7.60 15.99 14.47
N LEU A 143 -8.15 14.92 15.04
CA LEU A 143 -8.03 14.64 16.47
C LEU A 143 -6.56 14.48 16.90
N ALA A 144 -5.78 13.74 16.12
CA ALA A 144 -4.37 13.52 16.41
C ALA A 144 -3.55 14.81 16.29
N VAL A 145 -3.77 15.60 15.24
CA VAL A 145 -3.09 16.89 15.02
C VAL A 145 -3.42 17.88 16.13
N ASN A 146 -4.69 17.98 16.51
CA ASN A 146 -5.14 18.85 17.62
C ASN A 146 -4.57 18.39 18.98
N ALA A 147 -4.25 17.10 19.14
CA ALA A 147 -3.58 16.57 20.32
C ALA A 147 -2.04 16.73 20.28
N GLY A 148 -1.49 17.24 19.16
CA GLY A 148 -0.08 17.57 19.00
C GLY A 148 0.72 16.69 18.05
N ALA A 149 0.08 15.81 17.29
CA ALA A 149 0.75 15.07 16.21
C ALA A 149 1.22 16.04 15.12
N ASN A 150 2.54 16.06 14.87
CA ASN A 150 3.17 16.97 13.91
C ASN A 150 3.94 16.24 12.79
N GLN A 151 3.89 14.90 12.79
CA GLN A 151 4.45 14.01 11.79
C GLN A 151 3.35 13.06 11.33
N SER A 152 2.39 13.57 10.56
CA SER A 152 1.19 12.83 10.15
C SER A 152 0.82 13.17 8.71
N GLY A 153 0.01 12.34 8.07
CA GLY A 153 -0.59 12.69 6.78
C GLY A 153 -0.52 11.63 5.70
N GLN A 154 0.18 10.54 5.89
CA GLN A 154 0.06 9.42 4.99
C GLN A 154 -1.19 8.62 5.35
N ILE A 155 -2.03 8.32 4.37
CA ILE A 155 -3.20 7.48 4.51
C ILE A 155 -3.15 6.41 3.43
N GLU A 156 -3.18 5.15 3.86
CA GLU A 156 -3.30 3.99 3.00
C GLU A 156 -4.75 3.56 2.93
N TRP A 157 -5.23 3.37 1.71
CA TRP A 157 -6.61 3.02 1.44
C TRP A 157 -6.70 1.56 1.04
N SER A 158 -7.60 0.82 1.68
CA SER A 158 -7.81 -0.60 1.40
C SER A 158 -9.29 -0.97 1.41
N LEU A 159 -9.56 -2.20 1.05
CA LEU A 159 -10.86 -2.83 1.17
C LEU A 159 -10.82 -3.81 2.33
N LYS A 160 -11.88 -3.87 3.13
CA LYS A 160 -12.04 -4.86 4.18
C LYS A 160 -12.12 -6.28 3.60
N ASP A 161 -12.82 -6.40 2.47
CA ASP A 161 -12.86 -7.63 1.68
C ASP A 161 -12.32 -7.34 0.27
N GLU A 162 -11.10 -7.78 0.00
CA GLU A 162 -10.48 -7.67 -1.31
C GLU A 162 -10.94 -8.76 -2.27
N ASN A 163 -11.47 -9.88 -1.75
CA ASN A 163 -11.85 -11.03 -2.54
C ASN A 163 -13.14 -10.79 -3.34
N ALA A 164 -14.11 -10.08 -2.75
CA ALA A 164 -15.39 -9.82 -3.41
C ALA A 164 -15.23 -9.07 -4.75
N PRO A 165 -14.57 -7.91 -4.84
CA PRO A 165 -14.37 -7.22 -6.10
C PRO A 165 -13.42 -7.98 -7.04
N GLN A 166 -12.47 -8.76 -6.53
CA GLN A 166 -11.62 -9.63 -7.34
C GLN A 166 -12.43 -10.74 -8.02
N ALA A 167 -13.33 -11.39 -7.27
CA ALA A 167 -14.23 -12.41 -7.81
C ALA A 167 -15.21 -11.83 -8.85
N GLU A 168 -15.71 -10.62 -8.60
CA GLU A 168 -16.57 -9.90 -9.57
C GLU A 168 -15.81 -9.58 -10.87
N ALA A 169 -14.55 -9.13 -10.78
CA ALA A 169 -13.71 -8.88 -11.94
C ALA A 169 -13.49 -10.17 -12.75
N ALA A 170 -13.21 -11.31 -12.08
CA ALA A 170 -13.06 -12.61 -12.74
C ALA A 170 -14.36 -13.08 -13.43
N ALA A 171 -15.49 -12.89 -12.79
CA ALA A 171 -16.80 -13.21 -13.39
C ALA A 171 -17.07 -12.38 -14.65
N LYS A 172 -16.79 -11.07 -14.61
CA LYS A 172 -16.90 -10.16 -15.77
C LYS A 172 -15.93 -10.54 -16.90
N ALA A 173 -14.69 -10.93 -16.55
CA ALA A 173 -13.71 -11.39 -17.51
C ALA A 173 -14.18 -12.68 -18.23
N LEU A 174 -14.73 -13.64 -17.47
CA LEU A 174 -15.28 -14.88 -18.03
C LEU A 174 -16.50 -14.60 -18.93
N GLN A 175 -17.39 -13.71 -18.52
CA GLN A 175 -18.53 -13.29 -19.36
C GLN A 175 -18.05 -12.65 -20.66
N ARG A 176 -17.05 -11.78 -20.61
CA ARG A 176 -16.43 -11.17 -21.79
C ARG A 176 -15.80 -12.22 -22.70
N ALA A 177 -15.08 -13.21 -22.12
CA ALA A 177 -14.50 -14.32 -22.89
C ALA A 177 -15.58 -15.10 -23.63
N ARG A 178 -16.72 -15.39 -22.99
CA ARG A 178 -17.85 -16.10 -23.59
C ARG A 178 -18.48 -15.28 -24.73
N THR A 179 -18.65 -13.98 -24.56
CA THR A 179 -19.19 -13.08 -25.61
C THR A 179 -18.28 -13.10 -26.85
N VAL A 180 -16.97 -12.89 -26.67
CA VAL A 180 -16.00 -12.91 -27.77
C VAL A 180 -15.96 -14.28 -28.46
N ALA A 181 -15.98 -15.38 -27.69
CA ALA A 181 -16.02 -16.74 -28.23
C ALA A 181 -17.29 -16.96 -29.08
N GLY A 182 -18.46 -16.41 -28.67
CA GLY A 182 -19.70 -16.48 -29.42
C GLY A 182 -19.63 -15.73 -30.75
N GLU A 183 -19.06 -14.53 -30.77
CA GLU A 183 -18.84 -13.77 -32.00
C GLU A 183 -17.88 -14.50 -32.96
N MET A 184 -16.80 -15.08 -32.44
CA MET A 184 -15.87 -15.89 -33.23
C MET A 184 -16.54 -17.13 -33.80
N ALA A 185 -17.34 -17.87 -33.02
CA ALA A 185 -18.09 -19.03 -33.47
C ALA A 185 -19.06 -18.65 -34.61
N THR A 186 -19.75 -17.52 -34.45
CA THR A 186 -20.65 -16.98 -35.50
C THR A 186 -19.89 -16.66 -36.79
N GLY A 187 -18.73 -16.00 -36.68
CA GLY A 187 -17.87 -15.71 -37.85
C GLY A 187 -17.33 -16.95 -38.56
N LEU A 188 -17.18 -18.06 -37.82
CA LEU A 188 -16.77 -19.34 -38.33
C LEU A 188 -17.96 -20.21 -38.85
N SER A 189 -19.21 -19.70 -38.74
CA SER A 189 -20.46 -20.43 -39.09
C SER A 189 -20.63 -21.72 -38.27
N VAL A 190 -20.21 -21.73 -37.01
CA VAL A 190 -20.36 -22.83 -36.05
C VAL A 190 -21.10 -22.34 -34.81
N LYS A 191 -21.60 -23.26 -33.96
CA LYS A 191 -22.23 -22.91 -32.69
C LYS A 191 -21.20 -22.93 -31.55
N LEU A 192 -21.29 -21.99 -30.61
CA LEU A 192 -20.52 -22.02 -29.39
C LEU A 192 -21.13 -23.08 -28.46
N GLY A 193 -20.33 -24.06 -28.07
CA GLY A 193 -20.69 -25.10 -27.11
C GLY A 193 -20.37 -24.73 -25.64
N ASN A 194 -20.18 -25.73 -24.81
CA ASN A 194 -19.93 -25.60 -23.39
C ASN A 194 -18.51 -25.09 -23.09
N LEU A 195 -18.37 -24.46 -21.93
CA LEU A 195 -17.07 -24.18 -21.34
C LEU A 195 -16.38 -25.51 -20.96
N ILE A 196 -15.18 -25.75 -21.48
CA ILE A 196 -14.37 -26.94 -21.19
C ILE A 196 -13.39 -26.66 -20.06
N TYR A 197 -12.77 -25.47 -20.10
CA TYR A 197 -11.74 -25.09 -19.15
C TYR A 197 -11.78 -23.58 -18.89
N ALA A 198 -11.56 -23.19 -17.64
CA ALA A 198 -11.28 -21.81 -17.28
C ALA A 198 -10.20 -21.75 -16.20
N SER A 199 -9.29 -20.82 -16.32
CA SER A 199 -8.36 -20.46 -15.26
C SER A 199 -8.35 -18.94 -15.06
N ASN A 200 -8.16 -18.52 -13.84
CA ASN A 200 -7.98 -17.12 -13.46
C ASN A 200 -6.49 -16.92 -13.19
N GLU A 201 -5.84 -16.16 -14.05
CA GLU A 201 -4.47 -15.70 -13.82
C GLU A 201 -4.57 -14.40 -13.03
N THR A 202 -4.29 -14.48 -11.73
CA THR A 202 -4.12 -13.29 -10.88
C THR A 202 -2.73 -12.73 -11.13
N GLU A 203 -2.59 -11.80 -12.07
CA GLU A 203 -1.42 -10.94 -12.11
C GLU A 203 -1.51 -9.98 -10.93
N SER A 204 -0.53 -10.11 -10.04
CA SER A 204 -0.29 -9.12 -8.99
C SER A 204 0.43 -7.93 -9.63
N GLU A 205 -0.29 -7.06 -10.31
CA GLU A 205 0.30 -5.81 -10.78
C GLU A 205 0.50 -4.83 -9.62
N PRO A 206 1.70 -4.24 -9.51
CA PRO A 206 1.90 -3.12 -8.59
C PRO A 206 1.06 -1.94 -9.08
N VAL A 207 0.13 -1.49 -8.26
CA VAL A 207 -0.71 -0.31 -8.53
C VAL A 207 0.19 0.93 -8.63
N HIS A 208 0.43 1.42 -9.84
CA HIS A 208 1.05 2.73 -10.05
C HIS A 208 0.01 3.82 -9.77
N PRO A 209 0.21 4.68 -8.77
CA PRO A 209 -0.71 5.78 -8.52
C PRO A 209 -0.60 6.81 -9.64
N VAL A 210 -1.65 6.95 -10.43
CA VAL A 210 -1.76 8.08 -11.38
C VAL A 210 -2.12 9.32 -10.58
N MET A 211 -1.12 10.15 -10.26
CA MET A 211 -1.35 11.49 -9.71
C MET A 211 -1.96 12.38 -10.79
N ARG A 212 -3.25 12.63 -10.68
CA ARG A 212 -3.87 13.78 -11.36
C ARG A 212 -3.78 15.00 -10.44
N ALA A 213 -3.00 15.98 -10.86
CA ALA A 213 -2.95 17.29 -10.21
C ALA A 213 -4.35 17.95 -10.24
N MET A 214 -4.89 18.28 -9.06
CA MET A 214 -6.06 19.15 -8.92
C MET A 214 -5.62 20.62 -8.93
N PRO A 215 -6.39 21.51 -9.58
CA PRO A 215 -6.13 22.94 -9.52
C PRO A 215 -6.44 23.51 -8.11
N PRO A 216 -5.75 24.57 -7.67
CA PRO A 216 -5.91 25.16 -6.35
C PRO A 216 -7.27 25.86 -6.23
N ALA A 217 -7.98 25.59 -5.13
CA ALA A 217 -9.18 26.31 -4.75
C ALA A 217 -8.84 27.64 -4.05
N PRO A 218 -9.64 28.72 -4.22
CA PRO A 218 -9.37 30.01 -3.62
C PRO A 218 -9.63 30.02 -2.11
N ALA A 219 -8.71 30.61 -1.35
CA ALA A 219 -8.79 30.77 0.07
C ALA A 219 -9.87 31.79 0.47
N ALA A 220 -10.81 31.36 1.30
CA ALA A 220 -11.67 32.26 2.06
C ALA A 220 -11.23 32.26 3.54
N MET A 221 -10.68 33.37 4.00
CA MET A 221 -10.40 33.60 5.41
C MET A 221 -11.68 33.90 6.16
N MET A 222 -12.04 33.03 7.14
CA MET A 222 -12.87 33.40 8.28
C MET A 222 -12.39 32.62 9.51
N ALA A 223 -12.09 33.36 10.57
CA ALA A 223 -11.69 32.84 11.87
C ALA A 223 -12.89 32.12 12.53
N ASN A 224 -12.91 30.81 12.41
CA ASN A 224 -13.68 29.87 13.20
C ASN A 224 -12.89 28.57 13.23
N LYS A 225 -13.10 27.73 14.26
CA LYS A 225 -12.52 26.41 14.43
C LYS A 225 -12.13 25.82 13.07
N VAL A 226 -10.83 25.67 12.83
CA VAL A 226 -10.33 25.20 11.53
C VAL A 226 -11.00 23.88 11.22
N ALA A 227 -11.70 23.80 10.08
CA ALA A 227 -12.30 22.55 9.66
C ALA A 227 -11.23 21.50 9.38
N PRO A 228 -11.50 20.21 9.65
CA PRO A 228 -10.61 19.13 9.27
C PRO A 228 -10.22 19.20 7.79
N LEU A 229 -9.04 18.70 7.43
CA LEU A 229 -8.63 18.58 6.03
C LEU A 229 -9.67 17.78 5.24
N ALA A 230 -10.00 18.25 4.04
CA ALA A 230 -10.87 17.54 3.13
C ALA A 230 -10.15 16.30 2.58
N ILE A 231 -10.41 15.14 3.18
CA ILE A 231 -9.83 13.85 2.80
C ILE A 231 -10.93 13.02 2.17
N ASN A 232 -10.77 12.69 0.91
CA ASN A 232 -11.72 11.87 0.16
C ASN A 232 -11.23 10.42 0.06
N THR A 233 -12.15 9.49 0.16
CA THR A 233 -11.86 8.06 -0.02
C THR A 233 -11.38 7.77 -1.44
N ARG A 234 -10.46 6.82 -1.56
CA ARG A 234 -9.84 6.45 -2.84
C ARG A 234 -10.65 5.36 -3.55
N ARG A 235 -10.65 5.41 -4.87
CA ARG A 235 -11.11 4.30 -5.71
C ARG A 235 -9.99 3.28 -5.83
N ILE A 236 -10.35 2.01 -5.65
CA ILE A 236 -9.46 0.86 -5.80
C ILE A 236 -9.97 0.07 -7.00
N GLU A 237 -9.12 -0.13 -7.98
CA GLU A 237 -9.39 -0.98 -9.12
C GLU A 237 -8.85 -2.38 -8.85
N LYS A 238 -9.69 -3.40 -9.07
CA LYS A 238 -9.31 -4.81 -9.07
C LYS A 238 -9.54 -5.36 -10.46
N SER A 239 -8.55 -5.99 -11.05
CA SER A 239 -8.63 -6.61 -12.36
C SER A 239 -8.41 -8.11 -12.28
N ALA A 240 -8.98 -8.83 -13.23
CA ALA A 240 -8.77 -10.27 -13.40
C ALA A 240 -8.63 -10.60 -14.87
N THR A 241 -7.70 -11.49 -15.18
CA THR A 241 -7.50 -12.05 -16.51
C THR A 241 -7.88 -13.52 -16.47
N VAL A 242 -8.81 -13.90 -17.33
CA VAL A 242 -9.29 -15.28 -17.43
C VAL A 242 -8.89 -15.86 -18.79
N TYR A 243 -8.32 -17.06 -18.77
CA TYR A 243 -8.17 -17.89 -19.93
C TYR A 243 -9.30 -18.93 -19.94
N ALA A 244 -10.10 -18.95 -21.01
CA ALA A 244 -11.26 -19.82 -21.14
C ALA A 244 -11.23 -20.57 -22.46
N VAL A 245 -11.59 -21.86 -22.43
CA VAL A 245 -11.68 -22.72 -23.60
C VAL A 245 -13.12 -23.22 -23.73
N PHE A 246 -13.73 -22.99 -24.90
CA PHE A 246 -15.09 -23.40 -25.22
C PHE A 246 -15.08 -24.43 -26.33
N ALA A 247 -15.99 -25.40 -26.28
CA ALA A 247 -16.28 -26.27 -27.40
C ALA A 247 -16.94 -25.50 -28.54
N ILE A 248 -16.84 -26.00 -29.79
CA ILE A 248 -17.65 -25.56 -30.94
C ILE A 248 -18.31 -26.75 -31.59
N GLU A 249 -19.56 -26.57 -32.04
CA GLU A 249 -20.42 -27.57 -32.63
C GLU A 249 -20.79 -27.23 -34.10
#